data_93b763db882325d2071e39ad0d42c144
#
_entry.id   93b763db882325d2071e39ad0d42c144
#
_cell.length_a   1.000
_cell.length_b   1.000
_cell.length_c   1.000
_cell.angle_alpha   90.00
_cell.angle_beta   90.00
_cell.angle_gamma   90.00
#
_symmetry.space_group_name_H-M   'P 1'
#
loop_
_entity.id
_entity.type
_entity.pdbx_description
1 polymer ?
#
loop_
_entity_poly.entity_id
_entity_poly.type
_entity_poly.pdbx_seq_one_letter_code
_entity_poly.pdbx_strand_id
1 'polypeptide(L)'
;MGLVGAAGEVAEKVKKVIRDKKGIFDEESKKGIKKELGDVLWYISNLCNEFDFELEEVALQNLEKLKLRAAKGKISGSGDDR
;
A
#
# COMPACT_ATOMS: atom_id res chain seq x y z
N MET A 1 6.94 6.37 13.80
CA MET A 1 5.98 7.04 12.98
C MET A 1 4.85 6.12 12.55
N GLY A 2 3.62 6.60 12.68
CA GLY A 2 2.44 5.76 12.49
C GLY A 2 2.32 5.10 11.13
N LEU A 3 2.57 5.85 10.05
CA LEU A 3 2.41 5.30 8.70
C LEU A 3 3.40 4.17 8.44
N VAL A 4 4.64 4.34 8.84
CA VAL A 4 5.65 3.30 8.67
C VAL A 4 5.27 2.06 9.45
N GLY A 5 4.80 2.25 10.69
CA GLY A 5 4.38 1.14 11.53
C GLY A 5 3.20 0.39 10.93
N ALA A 6 2.20 1.14 10.43
CA ALA A 6 1.02 0.52 9.83
C ALA A 6 1.39 -0.27 8.58
N ALA A 7 2.25 0.29 7.74
CA ALA A 7 2.71 -0.42 6.55
C ALA A 7 3.50 -1.67 6.93
N GLY A 8 4.31 -1.57 7.98
CA GLY A 8 5.06 -2.71 8.48
C GLY A 8 4.17 -3.83 8.98
N GLU A 9 3.04 -3.47 9.61
CA GLU A 9 2.08 -4.46 10.08
C GLU A 9 1.45 -5.25 8.92
N VAL A 10 1.18 -4.56 7.81
CA VAL A 10 0.68 -5.25 6.62
C VAL A 10 1.70 -6.27 6.14
N ALA A 11 2.95 -5.83 6.00
CA ALA A 11 4.02 -6.70 5.55
C ALA A 11 4.20 -7.90 6.48
N GLU A 12 4.12 -7.65 7.79
CA GLU A 12 4.30 -8.71 8.79
C GLU A 12 3.20 -9.75 8.69
N LYS A 13 1.96 -9.33 8.50
CA LYS A 13 0.85 -10.28 8.39
C LYS A 13 0.95 -11.12 7.12
N VAL A 14 1.36 -10.53 6.01
CA VAL A 14 1.57 -11.28 4.78
C VAL A 14 2.71 -12.27 4.95
N LYS A 15 3.80 -11.81 5.53
CA LYS A 15 4.96 -12.65 5.78
C LYS A 15 4.62 -13.87 6.64
N LYS A 16 3.81 -13.68 7.67
CA LYS A 16 3.42 -14.77 8.56
C LYS A 16 2.61 -15.85 7.81
N VAL A 17 1.74 -15.43 6.90
CA VAL A 17 0.97 -16.40 6.14
C VAL A 17 1.89 -17.22 5.24
N ILE A 18 2.83 -16.55 4.59
CA ILE A 18 3.79 -17.24 3.73
C ILE A 18 4.62 -18.23 4.54
N ARG A 19 5.10 -17.82 5.70
CA ARG A 19 5.95 -18.65 6.53
C ARG A 19 5.20 -19.78 7.21
N ASP A 20 4.05 -19.47 7.83
CA ASP A 20 3.38 -20.40 8.71
C ASP A 20 2.26 -21.20 8.06
N LYS A 21 1.68 -20.68 6.97
CA LYS A 21 0.55 -21.31 6.30
C LYS A 21 0.86 -21.65 4.85
N LYS A 22 2.12 -21.74 4.51
CA LYS A 22 2.59 -22.11 3.18
C LYS A 22 2.01 -21.24 2.08
N GLY A 23 1.78 -19.98 2.39
CA GLY A 23 1.26 -19.03 1.42
C GLY A 23 -0.23 -19.15 1.14
N ILE A 24 -0.97 -19.88 1.97
CA ILE A 24 -2.41 -20.02 1.78
C ILE A 24 -3.12 -18.93 2.57
N PHE A 25 -3.74 -18.00 1.85
CA PHE A 25 -4.44 -16.88 2.45
C PHE A 25 -5.91 -17.24 2.65
N ASP A 26 -6.25 -17.71 3.85
CA ASP A 26 -7.64 -18.01 4.16
C ASP A 26 -8.41 -16.74 4.49
N GLU A 27 -9.70 -16.88 4.76
CA GLU A 27 -10.56 -15.73 5.01
C GLU A 27 -10.12 -14.92 6.22
N GLU A 28 -9.69 -15.61 7.26
CA GLU A 28 -9.25 -14.94 8.47
C GLU A 28 -7.97 -14.13 8.24
N SER A 29 -7.03 -14.70 7.51
CA SER A 29 -5.78 -14.00 7.16
C SER A 29 -6.07 -12.77 6.33
N LYS A 30 -6.95 -12.89 5.34
CA LYS A 30 -7.33 -11.76 4.49
C LYS A 30 -8.01 -10.66 5.30
N LYS A 31 -8.85 -11.05 6.24
CA LYS A 31 -9.54 -10.09 7.08
C LYS A 31 -8.55 -9.28 7.91
N GLY A 32 -7.54 -9.94 8.48
CA GLY A 32 -6.52 -9.27 9.25
C GLY A 32 -5.71 -8.29 8.38
N ILE A 33 -5.35 -8.72 7.18
CA ILE A 33 -4.60 -7.88 6.26
C ILE A 33 -5.43 -6.66 5.86
N LYS A 34 -6.71 -6.87 5.57
CA LYS A 34 -7.61 -5.79 5.20
C LYS A 34 -7.70 -4.74 6.30
N LYS A 35 -7.72 -5.19 7.53
CA LYS A 35 -7.78 -4.30 8.68
C LYS A 35 -6.53 -3.44 8.78
N GLU A 36 -5.36 -4.04 8.58
CA GLU A 36 -4.11 -3.29 8.63
C GLU A 36 -4.01 -2.30 7.45
N LEU A 37 -4.54 -2.69 6.30
CA LEU A 37 -4.57 -1.78 5.15
C LEU A 37 -5.43 -0.56 5.46
N GLY A 38 -6.51 -0.75 6.21
CA GLY A 38 -7.33 0.35 6.66
C GLY A 38 -6.54 1.37 7.48
N ASP A 39 -5.67 0.87 8.36
CA ASP A 39 -4.83 1.74 9.16
C ASP A 39 -3.88 2.55 8.29
N VAL A 40 -3.32 1.94 7.26
CA VAL A 40 -2.44 2.65 6.33
C VAL A 40 -3.21 3.78 5.66
N LEU A 41 -4.43 3.50 5.19
CA LEU A 41 -5.26 4.52 4.56
C LEU A 41 -5.57 5.66 5.51
N TRP A 42 -5.82 5.33 6.78
CA TRP A 42 -6.13 6.34 7.78
C TRP A 42 -4.96 7.34 7.95
N TYR A 43 -3.74 6.81 8.04
CA TYR A 43 -2.57 7.67 8.17
C TYR A 43 -2.34 8.50 6.91
N ILE A 44 -2.55 7.90 5.73
CA ILE A 44 -2.43 8.64 4.48
C ILE A 44 -3.45 9.77 4.44
N SER A 45 -4.69 9.48 4.83
CA SER A 45 -5.76 10.47 4.84
C SER A 45 -5.40 11.63 5.77
N ASN A 46 -4.86 11.33 6.94
CA ASN A 46 -4.45 12.37 7.88
C ASN A 46 -3.35 13.26 7.30
N LEU A 47 -2.39 12.66 6.62
CA LEU A 47 -1.33 13.45 5.99
C LEU A 47 -1.90 14.34 4.88
N CYS A 48 -2.84 13.84 4.12
CA CYS A 48 -3.50 14.65 3.10
C CYS A 48 -4.18 15.86 3.73
N ASN A 49 -4.86 15.64 4.85
CA ASN A 49 -5.51 16.77 5.55
C ASN A 49 -4.50 17.79 6.04
N GLU A 50 -3.36 17.32 6.55
CA GLU A 50 -2.32 18.23 7.06
C GLU A 50 -1.79 19.15 5.98
N PHE A 51 -1.68 18.65 4.77
CA PHE A 51 -1.09 19.42 3.67
C PHE A 51 -2.14 19.96 2.70
N ASP A 52 -3.41 19.85 3.04
CA ASP A 52 -4.51 20.30 2.18
C ASP A 52 -4.52 19.61 0.83
N PHE A 53 -4.15 18.35 0.79
CA PHE A 53 -4.26 17.51 -0.41
C PHE A 53 -5.60 16.81 -0.40
N GLU A 54 -6.19 16.65 -1.59
CA GLU A 54 -7.33 15.75 -1.75
C GLU A 54 -6.80 14.35 -1.97
N LEU A 55 -7.31 13.40 -1.21
CA LEU A 55 -6.86 12.01 -1.35
C LEU A 55 -7.05 11.50 -2.77
N GLU A 56 -8.19 11.84 -3.38
CA GLU A 56 -8.47 11.46 -4.76
C GLU A 56 -7.41 11.99 -5.72
N GLU A 57 -6.99 13.21 -5.50
CA GLU A 57 -5.98 13.86 -6.34
C GLU A 57 -4.64 13.12 -6.26
N VAL A 58 -4.26 12.73 -5.04
CA VAL A 58 -3.03 11.97 -4.84
C VAL A 58 -3.09 10.65 -5.61
N ALA A 59 -4.24 9.97 -5.53
CA ALA A 59 -4.43 8.70 -6.22
C ALA A 59 -4.39 8.88 -7.74
N LEU A 60 -5.05 9.92 -8.25
CA LEU A 60 -5.08 10.17 -9.69
C LEU A 60 -3.70 10.50 -10.23
N GLN A 61 -2.94 11.30 -9.51
CA GLN A 61 -1.58 11.63 -9.92
C GLN A 61 -0.70 10.40 -9.98
N ASN A 62 -0.89 9.49 -9.03
CA ASN A 62 -0.13 8.27 -9.03
C ASN A 62 -0.47 7.40 -10.25
N LEU A 63 -1.75 7.30 -10.58
CA LEU A 63 -2.16 6.54 -11.76
C LEU A 63 -1.59 7.14 -13.04
N GLU A 64 -1.59 8.48 -13.15
CA GLU A 64 -1.00 9.18 -14.29
C GLU A 64 0.47 8.85 -14.44
N LYS A 65 1.17 8.89 -13.33
CA LYS A 65 2.60 8.60 -13.31
C LYS A 65 2.87 7.18 -13.79
N LEU A 66 2.08 6.23 -13.31
CA LEU A 66 2.25 4.83 -13.69
C LEU A 66 1.93 4.61 -15.17
N LYS A 67 0.91 5.29 -15.67
CA LYS A 67 0.57 5.21 -17.10
C LYS A 67 1.72 5.70 -17.98
N LEU A 68 2.32 6.81 -17.61
CA LEU A 68 3.43 7.35 -18.36
C LEU A 68 4.62 6.41 -18.38
N ARG A 69 4.88 5.77 -17.26
CA ARG A 69 5.99 4.82 -17.18
C ARG A 69 5.73 3.56 -18.01
N ALA A 70 4.49 3.10 -18.00
CA ALA A 70 4.12 1.95 -18.82
C ALA A 70 4.32 2.27 -20.30
N ALA A 71 3.89 3.48 -20.71
CA ALA A 71 4.04 3.91 -22.10
C ALA A 71 5.50 3.98 -22.51
N LYS A 72 6.39 4.28 -21.57
CA LYS A 72 7.82 4.36 -21.83
C LYS A 72 8.54 3.04 -21.58
N GLY A 73 7.80 2.00 -21.21
CA GLY A 73 8.39 0.70 -20.91
C GLY A 73 9.28 0.67 -19.69
N LYS A 74 9.00 1.55 -18.71
CA LYS A 74 9.83 1.65 -17.52
C LYS A 74 9.23 1.04 -16.26
N ILE A 75 8.05 0.48 -16.34
CA ILE A 75 7.49 -0.19 -15.19
C ILE A 75 7.99 -1.62 -15.19
N SER A 76 8.96 -1.88 -14.35
CA SER A 76 9.49 -3.22 -14.23
C SER A 76 10.10 -3.32 -12.86
N GLY A 77 9.90 -4.37 -12.20
CA GLY A 77 10.61 -4.67 -10.97
C GLY A 77 10.43 -3.66 -9.85
N SER A 78 11.49 -3.03 -9.40
CA SER A 78 11.56 -2.40 -8.11
C SER A 78 10.70 -1.16 -7.91
N GLY A 79 10.59 -0.34 -8.90
CA GLY A 79 9.78 0.85 -8.76
C GLY A 79 10.38 1.98 -7.98
N ASP A 80 11.65 1.95 -7.75
CA ASP A 80 12.27 2.93 -6.87
C ASP A 80 12.24 4.35 -7.37
N ASP A 81 12.51 4.54 -8.63
CA ASP A 81 12.61 5.88 -9.18
C ASP A 81 11.40 6.25 -10.00
N ARG A 82 10.30 5.61 -9.71
CA ARG A 82 9.06 5.87 -10.45
C ARG A 82 8.27 7.04 -9.96
#